data_68a013c87667a91ddb085891617e6df4
#
_entry.id   68a013c87667a91ddb085891617e6df4
#
_cell.length_a   1.000
_cell.length_b   1.000
_cell.length_c   1.000
_cell.angle_alpha   90.00
_cell.angle_beta   90.00
_cell.angle_gamma   90.00
#
_symmetry.space_group_name_H-M   'P 1'
#
loop_
_entity.id
_entity.type
_entity.pdbx_description
1 polymer ?
#
loop_
_entity_poly.entity_id
_entity_poly.type
_entity_poly.pdbx_seq_one_letter_code
_entity_poly.pdbx_strand_id
1 'polypeptide(L)'
;MYTKVLAAVDFSETSRSVLNAALRLTNDNPSRIHLIHVVQPVTEGYDLKVYTENFQALEDEAVEQAAARLKEFESSDKIPADQIYTVVGDRAGEIRRTCADIEADVIVIGSHGYSGQRRMLGTTANKLLHGAKCDVLTVHAGDPT
;
A
#
# COMPACT_ATOMS: atom_id res chain seq x y z
N MET A 1 -3.93 8.33 -20.06
CA MET A 1 -3.10 7.22 -19.56
C MET A 1 -2.12 7.71 -18.51
N TYR A 2 -1.96 6.95 -17.46
CA TYR A 2 -1.03 7.33 -16.39
C TYR A 2 0.38 6.86 -16.70
N THR A 3 1.35 7.72 -16.41
CA THR A 3 2.76 7.39 -16.65
C THR A 3 3.47 6.85 -15.42
N LYS A 4 3.00 7.20 -14.22
CA LYS A 4 3.58 6.69 -12.98
C LYS A 4 2.47 6.43 -11.96
N VAL A 5 2.31 5.17 -11.62
CA VAL A 5 1.25 4.69 -10.74
C VAL A 5 1.85 4.21 -9.42
N LEU A 6 1.30 4.69 -8.30
CA LEU A 6 1.66 4.18 -6.98
C LEU A 6 0.55 3.27 -6.49
N ALA A 7 0.83 1.98 -6.40
CA ALA A 7 -0.12 0.98 -5.96
C ALA A 7 0.17 0.61 -4.50
N ALA A 8 -0.80 0.80 -3.63
CA ALA A 8 -0.67 0.49 -2.21
C ALA A 8 -1.29 -0.87 -1.93
N VAL A 9 -0.50 -1.78 -1.36
CA VAL A 9 -0.94 -3.13 -1.03
C VAL A 9 -0.83 -3.37 0.46
N ASP A 10 -1.79 -4.11 1.01
CA ASP A 10 -1.84 -4.45 2.43
C ASP A 10 -1.81 -5.96 2.67
N PHE A 11 -1.51 -6.73 1.61
CA PHE A 11 -1.47 -8.19 1.59
C PHE A 11 -2.82 -8.86 1.88
N SER A 12 -3.92 -8.11 1.83
CA SER A 12 -5.26 -8.68 1.82
C SER A 12 -5.59 -9.24 0.43
N GLU A 13 -6.73 -9.87 0.31
CA GLU A 13 -7.21 -10.36 -0.98
C GLU A 13 -7.32 -9.27 -2.02
N THR A 14 -7.54 -8.03 -1.58
CA THR A 14 -7.68 -6.88 -2.48
C THR A 14 -6.37 -6.51 -3.16
N SER A 15 -5.23 -6.89 -2.60
CA SER A 15 -3.92 -6.51 -3.15
C SER A 15 -3.73 -6.98 -4.60
N ARG A 16 -4.20 -8.18 -4.92
CA ARG A 16 -4.12 -8.67 -6.31
C ARG A 16 -4.94 -7.80 -7.25
N SER A 17 -6.14 -7.41 -6.80
CA SER A 17 -7.02 -6.55 -7.59
C SER A 17 -6.42 -5.15 -7.78
N VAL A 18 -5.75 -4.63 -6.75
CA VAL A 18 -5.04 -3.35 -6.83
C VAL A 18 -3.95 -3.40 -7.89
N LEU A 19 -3.13 -4.43 -7.87
CA LEU A 19 -2.06 -4.57 -8.85
C LEU A 19 -2.60 -4.77 -10.26
N ASN A 20 -3.65 -5.56 -10.41
CA ASN A 20 -4.29 -5.74 -11.72
C ASN A 20 -4.84 -4.43 -12.27
N ALA A 21 -5.43 -3.60 -11.42
CA ALA A 21 -5.90 -2.27 -11.83
C ALA A 21 -4.73 -1.38 -12.25
N ALA A 22 -3.64 -1.40 -11.51
CA ALA A 22 -2.44 -0.63 -11.85
C ALA A 22 -1.88 -1.05 -13.22
N LEU A 23 -1.87 -2.35 -13.48
CA LEU A 23 -1.42 -2.86 -14.79
C LEU A 23 -2.33 -2.36 -15.92
N ARG A 24 -3.65 -2.37 -15.70
CA ARG A 24 -4.59 -1.84 -16.70
C ARG A 24 -4.35 -0.35 -16.98
N LEU A 25 -4.06 0.42 -15.94
CA LEU A 25 -3.81 1.86 -16.08
C LEU A 25 -2.53 2.17 -16.84
N THR A 26 -1.60 1.23 -16.92
CA THR A 26 -0.29 1.40 -17.55
C THR A 26 -0.14 0.60 -18.83
N ASN A 27 -1.21 0.02 -19.35
CA ASN A 27 -1.17 -0.89 -20.51
C ASN A 27 -0.20 -2.05 -20.31
N ASP A 28 -0.28 -2.68 -19.15
CA ASP A 28 0.55 -3.83 -18.77
C ASP A 28 2.05 -3.52 -18.79
N ASN A 29 2.41 -2.31 -18.38
CA ASN A 29 3.82 -1.91 -18.30
C ASN A 29 4.28 -1.81 -16.84
N PRO A 30 4.91 -2.88 -16.29
CA PRO A 30 5.36 -2.87 -14.90
C PRO A 30 6.40 -1.80 -14.59
N SER A 31 7.13 -1.31 -15.58
CA SER A 31 8.14 -0.27 -15.35
C SER A 31 7.53 1.07 -14.92
N ARG A 32 6.20 1.22 -15.06
CA ARG A 32 5.48 2.42 -14.65
C ARG A 32 4.77 2.23 -13.31
N ILE A 33 4.93 1.09 -12.66
CA ILE A 33 4.25 0.76 -11.41
C ILE A 33 5.24 0.82 -10.25
N HIS A 34 4.87 1.58 -9.23
CA HIS A 34 5.55 1.62 -7.96
C HIS A 34 4.64 0.97 -6.93
N LEU A 35 5.18 0.08 -6.11
CA LEU A 35 4.42 -0.59 -5.05
C LEU A 35 4.84 -0.05 -3.69
N ILE A 36 3.87 0.15 -2.82
CA ILE A 36 4.15 0.54 -1.45
C ILE A 36 3.34 -0.32 -0.47
N HIS A 37 3.99 -0.73 0.59
CA HIS A 37 3.34 -1.29 1.76
C HIS A 37 3.78 -0.50 2.98
N VAL A 38 2.82 -0.05 3.77
CA VAL A 38 3.09 0.73 4.98
C VAL A 38 2.89 -0.18 6.19
N VAL A 39 3.94 -0.32 6.98
CA VAL A 39 3.90 -1.04 8.25
C VAL A 39 3.53 -0.03 9.34
N GLN A 40 2.46 -0.29 10.07
CA GLN A 40 2.08 0.59 11.16
C GLN A 40 2.99 0.36 12.37
N PRO A 41 3.37 1.42 13.09
CA PRO A 41 4.20 1.27 14.28
C PRO A 41 3.54 0.37 15.32
N VAL A 42 4.33 -0.54 15.91
CA VAL A 42 3.83 -1.50 16.91
C VAL A 42 3.41 -0.79 18.20
N THR A 43 3.98 0.39 18.46
CA THR A 43 3.68 1.16 19.67
C THR A 43 2.29 1.79 19.68
N GLU A 44 1.63 1.84 18.54
CA GLU A 44 0.32 2.46 18.45
C GLU A 44 -0.70 1.63 19.22
N GLY A 45 -1.37 2.25 20.19
CA GLY A 45 -2.35 1.58 21.01
C GLY A 45 -1.82 0.90 22.27
N TYR A 46 -0.53 0.95 22.50
CA TYR A 46 0.09 0.36 23.70
C TYR A 46 0.50 1.41 24.71
N ASP A 47 0.50 1.03 25.99
CA ASP A 47 1.00 1.88 27.06
C ASP A 47 2.52 2.03 26.91
N LEU A 48 3.00 3.28 26.93
CA LEU A 48 4.42 3.58 26.82
C LEU A 48 5.27 2.92 27.90
N LYS A 49 4.67 2.59 29.05
CA LYS A 49 5.39 1.94 30.16
C LYS A 49 5.80 0.52 29.82
N VAL A 50 5.12 -0.11 28.87
CA VAL A 50 5.48 -1.45 28.41
C VAL A 50 6.33 -1.40 27.15
N TYR A 51 6.68 -0.21 26.69
CA TYR A 51 7.54 -0.08 25.53
C TYR A 51 8.94 -0.59 25.88
N THR A 52 9.40 -1.59 25.17
CA THR A 52 10.68 -2.23 25.39
C THR A 52 11.39 -2.43 24.05
N GLU A 53 12.64 -2.89 24.11
CA GLU A 53 13.40 -3.25 22.93
C GLU A 53 12.67 -4.30 22.08
N ASN A 54 11.79 -5.10 22.70
CA ASN A 54 11.01 -6.10 21.97
C ASN A 54 10.07 -5.49 20.93
N PHE A 55 9.53 -4.30 21.18
CA PHE A 55 8.68 -3.64 20.18
C PHE A 55 9.47 -3.25 18.95
N GLN A 56 10.70 -2.77 19.13
CA GLN A 56 11.55 -2.45 18.00
C GLN A 56 11.88 -3.71 17.20
N ALA A 57 12.18 -4.80 17.87
CA ALA A 57 12.46 -6.07 17.21
C ALA A 57 11.24 -6.58 16.43
N LEU A 58 10.04 -6.45 17.01
CA LEU A 58 8.80 -6.86 16.33
C LEU A 58 8.53 -5.99 15.09
N GLU A 59 8.79 -4.69 15.20
CA GLU A 59 8.62 -3.79 14.06
C GLU A 59 9.61 -4.11 12.96
N ASP A 60 10.88 -4.35 13.30
CA ASP A 60 11.90 -4.72 12.34
C ASP A 60 11.54 -6.03 11.63
N GLU A 61 11.02 -7.01 12.38
CA GLU A 61 10.56 -8.26 11.82
C GLU A 61 9.39 -8.05 10.85
N ALA A 62 8.44 -7.19 11.22
CA ALA A 62 7.30 -6.88 10.35
C ALA A 62 7.76 -6.23 9.04
N VAL A 63 8.76 -5.35 9.10
CA VAL A 63 9.34 -4.74 7.90
C VAL A 63 10.01 -5.79 7.03
N GLU A 64 10.79 -6.69 7.62
CA GLU A 64 11.45 -7.77 6.88
C GLU A 64 10.46 -8.70 6.19
N GLN A 65 9.40 -9.08 6.91
CA GLN A 65 8.36 -9.93 6.35
C GLN A 65 7.62 -9.25 5.22
N ALA A 66 7.30 -7.97 5.37
CA ALA A 66 6.64 -7.21 4.33
C ALA A 66 7.52 -7.10 3.09
N ALA A 67 8.81 -6.78 3.27
CA ALA A 67 9.74 -6.69 2.16
C ALA A 67 9.87 -8.02 1.42
N ALA A 68 9.90 -9.14 2.14
CA ALA A 68 9.96 -10.47 1.55
C ALA A 68 8.71 -10.78 0.72
N ARG A 69 7.53 -10.41 1.22
CA ARG A 69 6.28 -10.61 0.49
C ARG A 69 6.20 -9.73 -0.75
N LEU A 70 6.70 -8.50 -0.68
CA LEU A 70 6.73 -7.60 -1.82
C LEU A 70 7.66 -8.11 -2.92
N LYS A 71 8.72 -8.82 -2.56
CA LYS A 71 9.62 -9.43 -3.54
C LYS A 71 8.92 -10.41 -4.47
N GLU A 72 7.83 -11.01 -4.03
CA GLU A 72 7.05 -11.90 -4.88
C GLU A 72 6.48 -11.16 -6.09
N PHE A 73 6.11 -9.89 -5.91
CA PHE A 73 5.62 -9.06 -7.02
C PHE A 73 6.74 -8.70 -7.99
N GLU A 74 7.97 -8.53 -7.48
CA GLU A 74 9.13 -8.34 -8.35
C GLU A 74 9.31 -9.54 -9.28
N SER A 75 9.23 -10.74 -8.72
CA SER A 75 9.43 -11.97 -9.47
C SER A 75 8.26 -12.31 -10.37
N SER A 76 7.04 -12.26 -9.85
CA SER A 76 5.85 -12.74 -10.59
C SER A 76 5.30 -11.71 -11.55
N ASP A 77 5.39 -10.43 -11.21
CA ASP A 77 4.77 -9.35 -11.97
C ASP A 77 5.77 -8.40 -12.61
N LYS A 78 7.05 -8.69 -12.43
CA LYS A 78 8.15 -7.96 -13.07
C LYS A 78 8.20 -6.49 -12.68
N ILE A 79 7.79 -6.17 -11.46
CA ILE A 79 7.93 -4.82 -10.92
C ILE A 79 9.41 -4.60 -10.58
N PRO A 80 10.05 -3.53 -11.06
CA PRO A 80 11.46 -3.28 -10.73
C PRO A 80 11.70 -3.15 -9.23
N ALA A 81 12.77 -3.74 -8.74
CA ALA A 81 13.08 -3.75 -7.31
C ALA A 81 13.20 -2.35 -6.71
N ASP A 82 13.71 -1.39 -7.47
CA ASP A 82 13.87 0.00 -7.01
C ASP A 82 12.55 0.78 -7.02
N GLN A 83 11.46 0.15 -7.45
CA GLN A 83 10.12 0.73 -7.42
C GLN A 83 9.22 0.07 -6.38
N ILE A 84 9.81 -0.64 -5.43
CA ILE A 84 9.09 -1.33 -4.36
C ILE A 84 9.52 -0.74 -3.02
N TYR A 85 8.55 -0.24 -2.25
CA TYR A 85 8.80 0.50 -1.02
C TYR A 85 8.13 -0.16 0.18
N THR A 86 8.89 -0.35 1.25
CA THR A 86 8.37 -0.76 2.55
C THR A 86 8.70 0.36 3.52
N VAL A 87 7.68 0.99 4.07
CA VAL A 87 7.85 2.14 4.97
C VAL A 87 7.08 1.93 6.26
N VAL A 88 7.51 2.59 7.32
CA VAL A 88 6.85 2.53 8.63
C VAL A 88 6.19 3.88 8.90
N GLY A 89 4.94 3.88 9.30
CA GLY A 89 4.25 5.10 9.65
C GLY A 89 2.74 5.00 9.50
N ASP A 90 2.11 6.15 9.40
CA ASP A 90 0.68 6.25 9.13
C ASP A 90 0.41 5.93 7.66
N ARG A 91 -0.51 5.01 7.41
CA ARG A 91 -0.75 4.53 6.04
C ARG A 91 -1.03 5.66 5.05
N ALA A 92 -2.06 6.45 5.32
CA ALA A 92 -2.43 7.51 4.38
C ALA A 92 -1.33 8.55 4.24
N GLY A 93 -0.69 8.92 5.36
CA GLY A 93 0.39 9.90 5.36
C GLY A 93 1.59 9.45 4.54
N GLU A 94 2.04 8.21 4.75
CA GLU A 94 3.20 7.69 4.05
C GLU A 94 2.92 7.44 2.57
N ILE A 95 1.70 7.04 2.22
CA ILE A 95 1.32 6.89 0.81
C ILE A 95 1.34 8.26 0.10
N ARG A 96 0.76 9.28 0.74
CA ARG A 96 0.79 10.65 0.16
C ARG A 96 2.20 11.16 0.00
N ARG A 97 3.03 10.94 1.01
CA ARG A 97 4.43 11.39 0.99
C ARG A 97 5.20 10.71 -0.14
N THR A 98 5.07 9.40 -0.27
CA THR A 98 5.73 8.66 -1.34
C THR A 98 5.22 9.10 -2.71
N CYS A 99 3.90 9.31 -2.85
CA CYS A 99 3.32 9.80 -4.09
C CYS A 99 3.95 11.14 -4.50
N ALA A 100 4.13 12.05 -3.55
CA ALA A 100 4.75 13.34 -3.82
C ALA A 100 6.24 13.18 -4.18
N ASP A 101 6.95 12.34 -3.43
CA ASP A 101 8.39 12.14 -3.64
C ASP A 101 8.70 11.56 -5.02
N ILE A 102 7.90 10.63 -5.50
CA ILE A 102 8.11 10.02 -6.81
C ILE A 102 7.35 10.72 -7.93
N GLU A 103 6.56 11.72 -7.58
CA GLU A 103 5.70 12.44 -8.54
C GLU A 103 4.75 11.52 -9.30
N ALA A 104 4.07 10.65 -8.56
CA ALA A 104 3.10 9.73 -9.16
C ALA A 104 1.86 10.48 -9.64
N ASP A 105 1.29 10.01 -10.75
CA ASP A 105 0.08 10.58 -11.35
C ASP A 105 -1.19 10.11 -10.64
N VAL A 106 -1.16 8.91 -10.10
CA VAL A 106 -2.33 8.30 -9.48
C VAL A 106 -1.89 7.34 -8.38
N ILE A 107 -2.70 7.30 -7.33
CA ILE A 107 -2.60 6.29 -6.28
C ILE A 107 -3.71 5.26 -6.52
N VAL A 108 -3.36 3.97 -6.52
CA VAL A 108 -4.32 2.88 -6.62
C VAL A 108 -4.35 2.18 -5.28
N ILE A 109 -5.52 2.06 -4.68
CA ILE A 109 -5.68 1.46 -3.36
C ILE A 109 -6.98 0.68 -3.30
N GLY A 110 -7.03 -0.36 -2.48
CA GLY A 110 -8.25 -1.10 -2.24
C GLY A 110 -9.25 -0.26 -1.45
N SER A 111 -10.51 -0.40 -1.76
CA SER A 111 -11.57 0.29 -1.03
C SER A 111 -11.76 -0.26 0.38
N HIS A 112 -11.30 -1.50 0.64
CA HIS A 112 -11.39 -2.18 1.93
C HIS A 112 -10.05 -2.84 2.25
N GLY A 113 -9.70 -2.88 3.54
CA GLY A 113 -8.55 -3.63 4.03
C GLY A 113 -9.00 -4.90 4.75
N TYR A 114 -8.14 -5.41 5.62
CA TYR A 114 -8.40 -6.62 6.39
C TYR A 114 -9.65 -6.55 7.27
N SER A 115 -9.94 -5.38 7.82
CA SER A 115 -11.10 -5.18 8.68
C SER A 115 -12.37 -4.86 7.91
N GLY A 116 -12.32 -4.97 6.60
CA GLY A 116 -13.25 -4.35 5.69
C GLY A 116 -14.72 -4.69 5.90
N GLN A 117 -15.46 -3.67 6.27
CA GLN A 117 -16.90 -3.68 6.09
C GLN A 117 -17.13 -3.26 4.64
N ARG A 118 -17.61 -4.19 3.84
CA ARG A 118 -17.63 -4.04 2.38
C ARG A 118 -18.52 -2.91 1.85
N ARG A 119 -19.38 -2.39 2.69
CA ARG A 119 -20.25 -1.29 2.30
C ARG A 119 -19.69 0.08 2.57
N MET A 120 -18.56 0.13 3.29
CA MET A 120 -17.93 1.40 3.68
C MET A 120 -16.53 1.48 3.10
N LEU A 121 -16.17 2.66 2.70
CA LEU A 121 -14.82 2.92 2.25
C LEU A 121 -13.86 2.75 3.44
N GLY A 122 -12.72 2.09 3.21
CA GLY A 122 -11.72 1.91 4.24
C GLY A 122 -11.15 3.24 4.72
N THR A 123 -10.64 3.26 5.96
CA THR A 123 -10.11 4.47 6.57
C THR A 123 -8.99 5.10 5.75
N THR A 124 -8.05 4.28 5.29
CA THR A 124 -6.92 4.76 4.49
C THR A 124 -7.39 5.34 3.17
N ALA A 125 -8.29 4.64 2.47
CA ALA A 125 -8.83 5.11 1.20
C ALA A 125 -9.58 6.42 1.37
N ASN A 126 -10.38 6.54 2.43
CA ASN A 126 -11.12 7.75 2.72
C ASN A 126 -10.20 8.95 2.97
N LYS A 127 -9.16 8.75 3.78
CA LYS A 127 -8.17 9.80 4.04
C LYS A 127 -7.43 10.23 2.78
N LEU A 128 -7.10 9.28 1.90
CA LEU A 128 -6.43 9.59 0.65
C LEU A 128 -7.32 10.39 -0.28
N LEU A 129 -8.59 10.04 -0.41
CA LEU A 129 -9.52 10.78 -1.25
C LEU A 129 -9.67 12.23 -0.82
N HIS A 130 -9.56 12.51 0.47
CA HIS A 130 -9.70 13.87 0.99
C HIS A 130 -8.41 14.67 1.00
N GLY A 131 -7.25 14.02 0.98
CA GLY A 131 -5.97 14.70 1.17
C GLY A 131 -4.96 14.55 0.06
N ALA A 132 -5.19 13.71 -0.94
CA ALA A 132 -4.23 13.49 -2.01
C ALA A 132 -4.21 14.66 -2.99
N LYS A 133 -3.03 14.94 -3.52
CA LYS A 133 -2.84 15.97 -4.55
C LYS A 133 -2.73 15.38 -5.96
N CYS A 134 -3.04 14.12 -6.10
CA CYS A 134 -3.06 13.39 -7.36
C CYS A 134 -4.37 12.62 -7.45
N ASP A 135 -4.61 11.98 -8.57
CA ASP A 135 -5.78 11.15 -8.74
C ASP A 135 -5.69 9.94 -7.80
N VAL A 136 -6.85 9.45 -7.35
CA VAL A 136 -6.93 8.26 -6.49
C VAL A 136 -7.97 7.33 -7.10
N LEU A 137 -7.55 6.11 -7.39
CA LEU A 137 -8.45 5.05 -7.83
C LEU A 137 -8.63 4.07 -6.69
N THR A 138 -9.85 3.93 -6.21
CA THR A 138 -10.17 2.90 -5.22
C THR A 138 -10.70 1.68 -5.95
N VAL A 139 -10.08 0.54 -5.67
CA VAL A 139 -10.41 -0.71 -6.33
C VAL A 139 -11.35 -1.51 -5.44
N HIS A 140 -12.50 -1.87 -5.99
CA HIS A 140 -13.47 -2.69 -5.30
C HIS A 140 -13.09 -4.16 -5.49
N ALA A 141 -12.83 -4.85 -4.39
CA ALA A 141 -12.71 -6.31 -4.44
C ALA A 141 -14.13 -6.84 -4.53
N GLY A 142 -14.44 -7.52 -5.59
CA GLY A 142 -15.78 -8.03 -5.79
C GLY A 142 -16.27 -8.87 -4.60
N ASP A 143 -17.59 -8.93 -4.42
CA ASP A 143 -18.18 -9.82 -3.42
C ASP A 143 -17.80 -11.26 -3.74
N PRO A 144 -17.42 -12.05 -2.74
CA PRO A 144 -17.09 -13.45 -2.96
C PRO A 144 -18.33 -14.33 -3.09
N THR A 145 -19.35 -13.86 -3.72
CA THR A 145 -20.56 -14.67 -3.94
C THR A 145 -20.36 -15.65 -5.07
#